data_f5d3f587e08af2b65abcc2c4eafb34a0
#
_entry.id   f5d3f587e08af2b65abcc2c4eafb34a0
#
_cell.length_a   1.000
_cell.length_b   1.000
_cell.length_c   1.000
_cell.angle_alpha   90.00
_cell.angle_beta   90.00
_cell.angle_gamma   90.00
#
_symmetry.space_group_name_H-M   'P 1'
#
loop_
_entity.id
_entity.type
_entity.pdbx_description
1 polymer ?
#
loop_
_entity_poly.entity_id
_entity_poly.type
_entity_poly.pdbx_seq_one_letter_code
_entity_poly.pdbx_strand_id
1 'polypeptide(L)'
;RTIEEALQRSVKKDNFGYRYSFDMLGEGALTGEDVERYFEDYHEGIGKIGEGPQPAAEDIFAAPGVSVKLSALHPRLEFTNEERVLEELVPQVVQLAVHAKECGIGLTVDSEEADRLEITLELFDRVYRDVRLKDYEGFGIAVPTYQRRARDVFRYLIELSNEVGRRIPVRLVKGAYWDAEIKHAQEHGLASYPVFTRKAYSDVSYLACARQALDAGEALY
;
A
#
# COMPACT_ATOMS: atom_id res chain seq x y z
N ARG A 1 8.93 -19.68 -2.15
CA ARG A 1 8.81 -19.30 -3.58
C ARG A 1 9.54 -17.99 -3.75
N THR A 2 10.35 -17.86 -4.79
CA THR A 2 11.14 -16.66 -5.05
C THR A 2 10.42 -15.72 -6.02
N ILE A 3 10.90 -14.48 -6.10
CA ILE A 3 10.34 -13.49 -7.05
C ILE A 3 10.57 -13.95 -8.50
N GLU A 4 11.68 -14.63 -8.78
CA GLU A 4 11.98 -15.18 -10.11
C GLU A 4 10.97 -16.23 -10.53
N GLU A 5 10.56 -17.12 -9.61
CA GLU A 5 9.50 -18.11 -9.88
C GLU A 5 8.17 -17.43 -10.17
N ALA A 6 7.85 -16.35 -9.45
CA ALA A 6 6.63 -15.57 -9.66
C ALA A 6 6.66 -14.88 -11.04
N LEU A 7 7.77 -14.25 -11.41
CA LEU A 7 7.98 -13.62 -12.72
C LEU A 7 7.89 -14.65 -13.85
N GLN A 8 8.54 -15.82 -13.71
CA GLN A 8 8.43 -16.89 -14.70
C GLN A 8 7.00 -17.40 -14.88
N ARG A 9 6.18 -17.37 -13.83
CA ARG A 9 4.76 -17.78 -13.91
C ARG A 9 3.91 -16.70 -14.59
N SER A 10 4.19 -15.42 -14.37
CA SER A 10 3.41 -14.31 -14.93
C SER A 10 3.44 -14.29 -16.45
N VAL A 11 4.52 -14.72 -17.08
CA VAL A 11 4.69 -14.73 -18.55
C VAL A 11 4.22 -16.04 -19.23
N LYS A 12 3.68 -17.01 -18.48
CA LYS A 12 3.13 -18.24 -19.09
C LYS A 12 1.91 -17.92 -19.93
N LYS A 13 1.69 -18.71 -20.99
CA LYS A 13 0.59 -18.53 -21.95
C LYS A 13 -0.78 -18.38 -21.28
N ASP A 14 -1.04 -19.15 -20.23
CA ASP A 14 -2.32 -19.11 -19.50
C ASP A 14 -2.50 -17.81 -18.67
N ASN A 15 -1.41 -17.05 -18.49
CA ASN A 15 -1.37 -15.81 -17.74
C ASN A 15 -1.23 -14.57 -18.65
N PHE A 16 -1.26 -14.79 -19.96
CA PHE A 16 -1.15 -13.70 -20.92
C PHE A 16 -2.33 -12.73 -20.81
N GLY A 17 -2.03 -11.43 -20.78
CA GLY A 17 -3.04 -10.36 -20.67
C GLY A 17 -3.38 -9.95 -19.25
N TYR A 18 -2.86 -10.63 -18.21
CA TYR A 18 -2.98 -10.17 -16.83
C TYR A 18 -1.85 -9.21 -16.49
N ARG A 19 -2.14 -8.28 -15.59
CA ARG A 19 -1.16 -7.40 -14.93
C ARG A 19 -0.98 -7.87 -13.49
N TYR A 20 0.23 -7.76 -12.98
CA TYR A 20 0.59 -8.34 -11.69
C TYR A 20 1.05 -7.27 -10.73
N SER A 21 0.52 -7.31 -9.51
CA SER A 21 1.12 -6.68 -8.34
C SER A 21 1.71 -7.80 -7.49
N PHE A 22 3.00 -7.75 -7.28
CA PHE A 22 3.72 -8.74 -6.49
C PHE A 22 3.68 -8.33 -5.02
N ASP A 23 3.43 -9.31 -4.16
CA ASP A 23 3.44 -9.14 -2.71
C ASP A 23 4.51 -10.05 -2.12
N MET A 24 5.48 -9.46 -1.45
CA MET A 24 6.53 -10.21 -0.77
C MET A 24 6.02 -10.67 0.58
N LEU A 25 6.16 -11.96 0.86
CA LEU A 25 5.80 -12.53 2.15
C LEU A 25 6.81 -12.09 3.20
N GLY A 26 6.34 -11.45 4.23
CA GLY A 26 7.09 -10.95 5.36
C GLY A 26 6.43 -9.68 5.89
N GLU A 27 6.01 -9.72 7.15
CA GLU A 27 5.42 -8.59 7.86
C GLU A 27 5.79 -8.70 9.34
N GLY A 28 5.74 -7.58 10.06
CA GLY A 28 5.99 -7.56 11.47
C GLY A 28 7.45 -7.83 11.83
N ALA A 29 8.38 -6.97 11.39
CA ALA A 29 9.76 -6.98 11.87
C ALA A 29 9.78 -6.84 13.39
N LEU A 30 10.57 -7.67 14.06
CA LEU A 30 10.73 -7.64 15.52
C LEU A 30 12.05 -6.98 15.95
N THR A 31 13.04 -6.99 15.08
CA THR A 31 14.40 -6.47 15.32
C THR A 31 14.88 -5.56 14.20
N GLY A 32 15.95 -4.80 14.44
CA GLY A 32 16.63 -4.04 13.39
C GLY A 32 17.17 -4.92 12.28
N GLU A 33 17.67 -6.11 12.60
CA GLU A 33 18.14 -7.09 11.61
C GLU A 33 17.01 -7.58 10.70
N ASP A 34 15.78 -7.73 11.23
CA ASP A 34 14.62 -8.04 10.40
C ASP A 34 14.30 -6.91 9.44
N VAL A 35 14.36 -5.65 9.91
CA VAL A 35 14.12 -4.46 9.08
C VAL A 35 15.12 -4.39 7.94
N GLU A 36 16.42 -4.52 8.23
CA GLU A 36 17.48 -4.50 7.22
C GLU A 36 17.24 -5.59 6.16
N ARG A 37 16.96 -6.83 6.61
CA ARG A 37 16.69 -7.95 5.71
C ARG A 37 15.45 -7.70 4.83
N TYR A 38 14.32 -7.26 5.40
CA TYR A 38 13.12 -6.98 4.62
C TYR A 38 13.30 -5.80 3.66
N PHE A 39 14.05 -4.78 4.07
CA PHE A 39 14.36 -3.65 3.19
C PHE A 39 15.20 -4.12 1.98
N GLU A 40 16.22 -4.94 2.21
CA GLU A 40 17.02 -5.52 1.13
C GLU A 40 16.20 -6.42 0.21
N ASP A 41 15.33 -7.26 0.78
CA ASP A 41 14.42 -8.13 0.03
C ASP A 41 13.47 -7.30 -0.87
N TYR A 42 12.88 -6.20 -0.35
CA TYR A 42 12.07 -5.28 -1.15
C TYR A 42 12.90 -4.61 -2.25
N HIS A 43 14.06 -4.11 -1.92
CA HIS A 43 14.94 -3.43 -2.87
C HIS A 43 15.36 -4.36 -4.02
N GLU A 44 15.80 -5.58 -3.70
CA GLU A 44 16.14 -6.60 -4.69
C GLU A 44 14.92 -7.02 -5.52
N GLY A 45 13.77 -7.22 -4.87
CA GLY A 45 12.51 -7.57 -5.52
C GLY A 45 12.06 -6.53 -6.54
N ILE A 46 12.14 -5.24 -6.21
CA ILE A 46 11.85 -4.11 -7.11
C ILE A 46 12.75 -4.17 -8.35
N GLY A 47 14.06 -4.34 -8.17
CA GLY A 47 15.01 -4.46 -9.27
C GLY A 47 14.68 -5.63 -10.20
N LYS A 48 14.45 -6.81 -9.65
CA LYS A 48 14.09 -8.02 -10.43
C LYS A 48 12.77 -7.88 -11.18
N ILE A 49 11.77 -7.22 -10.60
CA ILE A 49 10.49 -6.94 -11.28
C ILE A 49 10.73 -5.97 -12.44
N GLY A 50 11.54 -4.93 -12.23
CA GLY A 50 11.88 -3.95 -13.25
C GLY A 50 12.68 -4.53 -14.43
N GLU A 51 13.57 -5.49 -14.16
CA GLU A 51 14.34 -6.21 -15.18
C GLU A 51 13.52 -7.30 -15.91
N GLY A 52 12.36 -7.66 -15.34
CA GLY A 52 11.50 -8.69 -15.88
C GLY A 52 10.88 -8.29 -17.22
N PRO A 53 10.25 -9.26 -17.94
CA PRO A 53 9.56 -8.99 -19.16
C PRO A 53 8.37 -8.06 -18.89
N GLN A 54 8.55 -6.78 -19.19
CA GLN A 54 7.50 -5.79 -19.10
C GLN A 54 6.69 -5.79 -20.39
N PRO A 55 5.35 -5.82 -20.35
CA PRO A 55 4.61 -5.35 -21.51
C PRO A 55 5.09 -3.93 -21.78
N ALA A 56 5.24 -3.54 -23.06
CA ALA A 56 5.49 -2.15 -23.41
C ALA A 56 4.37 -1.31 -22.78
N ALA A 57 4.63 -0.83 -21.57
CA ALA A 57 3.65 -0.07 -20.82
C ALA A 57 3.67 1.35 -21.37
N GLU A 58 2.56 1.77 -21.97
CA GLU A 58 2.39 3.15 -22.42
C GLU A 58 2.31 4.10 -21.22
N ASP A 59 1.94 3.56 -20.04
CA ASP A 59 1.89 4.28 -18.76
C ASP A 59 2.27 3.37 -17.57
N ILE A 60 2.55 3.99 -16.42
CA ILE A 60 2.93 3.31 -15.18
C ILE A 60 1.82 2.37 -14.64
N PHE A 61 0.55 2.65 -14.95
CA PHE A 61 -0.59 1.87 -14.47
C PHE A 61 -0.72 0.53 -15.22
N ALA A 62 -0.08 0.43 -16.41
CA ALA A 62 0.02 -0.81 -17.16
C ALA A 62 1.21 -1.67 -16.72
N ALA A 63 2.19 -1.09 -16.04
CA ALA A 63 3.37 -1.78 -15.54
C ALA A 63 3.03 -2.74 -14.37
N PRO A 64 3.87 -3.75 -14.10
CA PRO A 64 3.76 -4.50 -12.87
C PRO A 64 4.06 -3.63 -11.67
N GLY A 65 3.63 -4.07 -10.49
CA GLY A 65 3.87 -3.36 -9.24
C GLY A 65 4.29 -4.29 -8.12
N VAL A 66 4.71 -3.68 -7.02
CA VAL A 66 5.03 -4.37 -5.77
C VAL A 66 4.27 -3.73 -4.60
N SER A 67 3.85 -4.56 -3.65
CA SER A 67 3.29 -4.09 -2.37
C SER A 67 4.32 -4.13 -1.27
N VAL A 68 4.32 -3.12 -0.41
CA VAL A 68 5.16 -3.04 0.79
C VAL A 68 4.31 -2.89 2.04
N LYS A 69 4.69 -3.60 3.10
CA LYS A 69 4.09 -3.52 4.43
C LYS A 69 5.00 -2.71 5.34
N LEU A 70 4.44 -1.67 5.95
CA LEU A 70 5.22 -0.78 6.80
C LEU A 70 5.73 -1.49 8.06
N SER A 71 5.00 -2.49 8.56
CA SER A 71 5.44 -3.30 9.69
C SER A 71 6.66 -4.18 9.41
N ALA A 72 6.98 -4.44 8.15
CA ALA A 72 8.23 -5.10 7.76
C ALA A 72 9.44 -4.15 7.84
N LEU A 73 9.20 -2.85 7.74
CA LEU A 73 10.24 -1.82 7.67
C LEU A 73 10.45 -1.08 9.00
N HIS A 74 9.62 -1.34 10.03
CA HIS A 74 9.79 -0.75 11.35
C HIS A 74 9.19 -1.64 12.45
N PRO A 75 9.99 -2.00 13.51
CA PRO A 75 9.56 -2.98 14.52
C PRO A 75 8.56 -2.39 15.53
N ARG A 76 8.34 -1.08 15.53
CA ARG A 76 7.43 -0.38 16.43
C ARG A 76 6.53 0.60 15.68
N LEU A 77 5.81 0.08 14.70
CA LEU A 77 4.82 0.84 13.93
C LEU A 77 3.57 1.08 14.79
N GLU A 78 3.67 2.02 15.73
CA GLU A 78 2.65 2.34 16.72
C GLU A 78 2.48 3.86 16.83
N PHE A 79 1.26 4.32 17.01
CA PHE A 79 0.93 5.75 17.15
C PHE A 79 1.70 6.42 18.29
N THR A 80 1.94 5.72 19.40
CA THR A 80 2.71 6.23 20.53
C THR A 80 4.16 6.60 20.22
N ASN A 81 4.68 6.10 19.09
CA ASN A 81 6.04 6.36 18.62
C ASN A 81 6.05 7.12 17.28
N GLU A 82 4.95 7.75 16.90
CA GLU A 82 4.71 8.32 15.57
C GLU A 82 5.86 9.17 15.04
N GLU A 83 6.34 10.15 15.81
CA GLU A 83 7.41 11.07 15.39
C GLU A 83 8.67 10.30 14.99
N ARG A 84 9.12 9.40 15.86
CA ARG A 84 10.29 8.57 15.60
C ARG A 84 10.10 7.62 14.42
N VAL A 85 8.92 7.00 14.34
CA VAL A 85 8.57 6.09 13.23
C VAL A 85 8.64 6.84 11.90
N LEU A 86 8.07 8.04 11.84
CA LEU A 86 8.07 8.84 10.61
C LEU A 86 9.48 9.30 10.24
N GLU A 87 10.31 9.70 11.23
CA GLU A 87 11.71 10.07 10.98
C GLU A 87 12.54 8.91 10.41
N GLU A 88 12.34 7.69 10.92
CA GLU A 88 13.11 6.51 10.52
C GLU A 88 12.55 5.85 9.25
N LEU A 89 11.23 5.83 9.05
CA LEU A 89 10.55 5.05 8.01
C LEU A 89 10.34 5.83 6.70
N VAL A 90 10.06 7.14 6.77
CA VAL A 90 9.84 7.96 5.57
C VAL A 90 11.05 7.89 4.60
N PRO A 91 12.31 8.04 5.05
CA PRO A 91 13.47 7.91 4.17
C PRO A 91 13.59 6.54 3.50
N GLN A 92 13.26 5.46 4.22
CA GLN A 92 13.30 4.09 3.68
C GLN A 92 12.26 3.90 2.58
N VAL A 93 11.00 4.32 2.83
CA VAL A 93 9.93 4.18 1.84
C VAL A 93 10.17 5.06 0.63
N VAL A 94 10.70 6.28 0.82
CA VAL A 94 11.10 7.13 -0.31
C VAL A 94 12.21 6.47 -1.14
N GLN A 95 13.19 5.82 -0.52
CA GLN A 95 14.25 5.12 -1.25
C GLN A 95 13.68 3.98 -2.10
N LEU A 96 12.77 3.16 -1.54
CA LEU A 96 12.08 2.10 -2.30
C LEU A 96 11.22 2.67 -3.43
N ALA A 97 10.51 3.78 -3.19
CA ALA A 97 9.66 4.42 -4.19
C ALA A 97 10.49 5.05 -5.33
N VAL A 98 11.64 5.65 -5.03
CA VAL A 98 12.59 6.15 -6.03
C VAL A 98 13.13 5.00 -6.87
N HIS A 99 13.52 3.90 -6.24
CA HIS A 99 13.98 2.71 -6.95
C HIS A 99 12.88 2.11 -7.86
N ALA A 100 11.64 2.02 -7.37
CA ALA A 100 10.51 1.57 -8.18
C ALA A 100 10.24 2.51 -9.38
N LYS A 101 10.35 3.83 -9.17
CA LYS A 101 10.27 4.83 -10.25
C LYS A 101 11.35 4.60 -11.31
N GLU A 102 12.60 4.40 -10.91
CA GLU A 102 13.73 4.14 -11.81
C GLU A 102 13.55 2.83 -12.58
N CYS A 103 12.97 1.82 -11.96
CA CYS A 103 12.62 0.55 -12.57
C CYS A 103 11.34 0.60 -13.44
N GLY A 104 10.60 1.71 -13.45
CA GLY A 104 9.36 1.85 -14.22
C GLY A 104 8.20 0.97 -13.74
N ILE A 105 8.13 0.66 -12.45
CA ILE A 105 7.07 -0.18 -11.84
C ILE A 105 6.30 0.59 -10.76
N GLY A 106 5.07 0.12 -10.44
CA GLY A 106 4.28 0.69 -9.34
C GLY A 106 4.74 0.18 -7.97
N LEU A 107 4.63 1.03 -6.93
CA LEU A 107 4.82 0.66 -5.53
C LEU A 107 3.58 1.04 -4.72
N THR A 108 2.97 0.06 -4.06
CA THR A 108 1.77 0.26 -3.25
C THR A 108 2.07 0.02 -1.78
N VAL A 109 1.75 0.99 -0.93
CA VAL A 109 1.77 0.81 0.52
C VAL A 109 0.52 0.03 0.93
N ASP A 110 0.71 -1.11 1.58
CA ASP A 110 -0.40 -1.88 2.15
C ASP A 110 -0.81 -1.28 3.49
N SER A 111 -2.10 -0.92 3.62
CA SER A 111 -2.67 -0.58 4.92
C SER A 111 -2.91 -1.84 5.73
N GLU A 112 -2.49 -1.81 6.97
CA GLU A 112 -2.59 -2.93 7.91
C GLU A 112 -3.77 -2.70 8.88
N GLU A 113 -3.56 -2.86 10.19
CA GLU A 113 -4.63 -2.73 11.18
C GLU A 113 -5.11 -1.26 11.33
N ALA A 114 -6.32 -1.13 11.88
CA ALA A 114 -7.01 0.18 11.98
C ALA A 114 -6.32 1.18 12.92
N ASP A 115 -5.58 0.70 13.90
CA ASP A 115 -4.80 1.53 14.84
C ASP A 115 -3.53 2.13 14.22
N ARG A 116 -3.08 1.57 13.07
CA ARG A 116 -1.95 2.07 12.28
C ARG A 116 -2.37 3.01 11.15
N LEU A 117 -3.68 3.25 10.99
CA LEU A 117 -4.18 4.01 9.84
C LEU A 117 -3.64 5.43 9.77
N GLU A 118 -3.66 6.17 10.90
CA GLU A 118 -3.20 7.56 10.94
C GLU A 118 -1.72 7.67 10.56
N ILE A 119 -0.88 6.86 11.18
CA ILE A 119 0.57 6.88 10.89
C ILE A 119 0.87 6.44 9.45
N THR A 120 0.07 5.52 8.90
CA THR A 120 0.20 5.09 7.49
C THR A 120 -0.16 6.24 6.55
N LEU A 121 -1.22 6.99 6.82
CA LEU A 121 -1.64 8.14 6.00
C LEU A 121 -0.65 9.30 6.09
N GLU A 122 -0.15 9.60 7.28
CA GLU A 122 0.87 10.64 7.49
C GLU A 122 2.18 10.30 6.77
N LEU A 123 2.62 9.03 6.88
CA LEU A 123 3.78 8.55 6.14
C LEU A 123 3.54 8.65 4.62
N PHE A 124 2.38 8.19 4.16
CA PHE A 124 2.02 8.24 2.75
C PHE A 124 2.07 9.67 2.21
N ASP A 125 1.50 10.64 2.93
CA ASP A 125 1.52 12.05 2.55
C ASP A 125 2.95 12.60 2.43
N ARG A 126 3.81 12.36 3.42
CA ARG A 126 5.20 12.81 3.41
C ARG A 126 5.99 12.22 2.25
N VAL A 127 5.84 10.94 2.00
CA VAL A 127 6.48 10.26 0.86
C VAL A 127 5.93 10.76 -0.46
N TYR A 128 4.60 10.88 -0.56
CA TYR A 128 3.94 11.33 -1.78
C TYR A 128 4.34 12.77 -2.18
N ARG A 129 4.62 13.66 -1.21
CA ARG A 129 5.10 15.03 -1.46
C ARG A 129 6.60 15.13 -1.68
N ASP A 130 7.37 14.03 -1.56
CA ASP A 130 8.82 14.09 -1.77
C ASP A 130 9.17 14.52 -3.19
N VAL A 131 10.06 15.49 -3.32
CA VAL A 131 10.45 16.08 -4.63
C VAL A 131 11.04 15.06 -5.60
N ARG A 132 11.66 13.98 -5.11
CA ARG A 132 12.24 12.89 -5.92
C ARG A 132 11.17 12.09 -6.64
N LEU A 133 9.94 12.11 -6.13
CA LEU A 133 8.78 11.42 -6.68
C LEU A 133 7.86 12.33 -7.50
N LYS A 134 8.25 13.57 -7.78
CA LYS A 134 7.42 14.60 -8.43
C LYS A 134 6.70 14.11 -9.69
N ASP A 135 7.36 13.34 -10.54
CA ASP A 135 6.83 12.87 -11.82
C ASP A 135 6.50 11.36 -11.79
N TYR A 136 6.26 10.80 -10.62
CA TYR A 136 6.00 9.39 -10.44
C TYR A 136 4.57 9.12 -9.96
N GLU A 137 3.70 8.70 -10.88
CA GLU A 137 2.31 8.33 -10.60
C GLU A 137 2.14 6.88 -10.11
N GLY A 138 3.23 6.11 -9.98
CA GLY A 138 3.20 4.71 -9.55
C GLY A 138 3.17 4.51 -8.04
N PHE A 139 3.25 5.57 -7.21
CA PHE A 139 3.20 5.45 -5.76
C PHE A 139 1.75 5.48 -5.26
N GLY A 140 1.28 4.36 -4.75
CA GLY A 140 -0.11 4.13 -4.39
C GLY A 140 -0.31 3.55 -3.00
N ILE A 141 -1.58 3.35 -2.62
CA ILE A 141 -1.99 2.84 -1.31
C ILE A 141 -3.14 1.85 -1.44
N ALA A 142 -3.13 0.80 -0.62
CA ALA A 142 -4.28 -0.08 -0.45
C ALA A 142 -5.20 0.44 0.65
N VAL A 143 -6.50 0.55 0.38
CA VAL A 143 -7.50 1.05 1.35
C VAL A 143 -8.45 -0.07 1.76
N PRO A 144 -8.43 -0.51 3.03
CA PRO A 144 -9.31 -1.55 3.54
C PRO A 144 -10.71 -0.99 3.81
N THR A 145 -11.67 -1.31 2.94
CA THR A 145 -13.02 -0.75 2.97
C THR A 145 -13.94 -1.32 4.04
N TYR A 146 -13.50 -2.36 4.76
CA TYR A 146 -14.20 -2.86 5.95
C TYR A 146 -14.02 -1.94 7.17
N GLN A 147 -13.03 -1.02 7.14
CA GLN A 147 -12.88 0.01 8.15
C GLN A 147 -13.96 1.08 8.03
N ARG A 148 -14.50 1.52 9.15
CA ARG A 148 -15.60 2.51 9.18
C ARG A 148 -15.17 3.87 8.65
N ARG A 149 -13.88 4.19 8.70
CA ARG A 149 -13.27 5.44 8.21
C ARG A 149 -12.90 5.41 6.73
N ALA A 150 -13.12 4.30 6.02
CA ALA A 150 -12.64 4.12 4.64
C ALA A 150 -13.08 5.26 3.70
N ARG A 151 -14.33 5.74 3.80
CA ARG A 151 -14.81 6.84 2.97
C ARG A 151 -14.12 8.17 3.25
N ASP A 152 -13.71 8.40 4.49
CA ASP A 152 -12.97 9.61 4.86
C ASP A 152 -11.52 9.51 4.35
N VAL A 153 -10.93 8.32 4.37
CA VAL A 153 -9.63 8.06 3.73
C VAL A 153 -9.69 8.37 2.22
N PHE A 154 -10.74 7.94 1.51
CA PHE A 154 -10.89 8.28 0.09
C PHE A 154 -11.00 9.78 -0.13
N ARG A 155 -11.74 10.50 0.72
CA ARG A 155 -11.82 11.97 0.64
C ARG A 155 -10.45 12.62 0.81
N TYR A 156 -9.72 12.18 1.83
CA TYR A 156 -8.36 12.64 2.09
C TYR A 156 -7.41 12.41 0.90
N LEU A 157 -7.43 11.20 0.32
CA LEU A 157 -6.57 10.89 -0.83
C LEU A 157 -6.93 11.71 -2.08
N ILE A 158 -8.22 11.98 -2.31
CA ILE A 158 -8.67 12.85 -3.40
C ILE A 158 -8.19 14.30 -3.19
N GLU A 159 -8.30 14.83 -1.97
CA GLU A 159 -7.80 16.14 -1.62
C GLU A 159 -6.28 16.23 -1.80
N LEU A 160 -5.53 15.25 -1.29
CA LEU A 160 -4.08 15.15 -1.45
C LEU A 160 -3.65 15.10 -2.92
N SER A 161 -4.31 14.28 -3.73
CA SER A 161 -4.06 14.20 -5.18
C SER A 161 -4.26 15.54 -5.88
N ASN A 162 -5.37 16.24 -5.56
CA ASN A 162 -5.68 17.55 -6.13
C ASN A 162 -4.68 18.62 -5.70
N GLU A 163 -4.26 18.63 -4.44
CA GLU A 163 -3.26 19.57 -3.91
C GLU A 163 -1.90 19.42 -4.58
N VAL A 164 -1.46 18.18 -4.77
CA VAL A 164 -0.16 17.87 -5.36
C VAL A 164 -0.20 17.91 -6.88
N GLY A 165 -1.39 17.77 -7.48
CA GLY A 165 -1.57 17.71 -8.94
C GLY A 165 -1.05 16.42 -9.56
N ARG A 166 -1.18 15.29 -8.85
CA ARG A 166 -0.70 13.98 -9.30
C ARG A 166 -1.68 12.88 -8.88
N ARG A 167 -1.91 11.91 -9.76
CA ARG A 167 -2.78 10.76 -9.51
C ARG A 167 -2.25 9.85 -8.41
N ILE A 168 -3.16 9.27 -7.63
CA ILE A 168 -2.84 8.25 -6.64
C ILE A 168 -3.45 6.92 -7.07
N PRO A 169 -2.63 5.88 -7.35
CA PRO A 169 -3.13 4.52 -7.51
C PRO A 169 -3.71 4.02 -6.19
N VAL A 170 -4.98 3.60 -6.23
CA VAL A 170 -5.67 3.10 -5.03
C VAL A 170 -6.15 1.68 -5.27
N ARG A 171 -5.68 0.74 -4.46
CA ARG A 171 -6.20 -0.61 -4.43
C ARG A 171 -7.31 -0.73 -3.40
N LEU A 172 -8.55 -0.92 -3.87
CA LEU A 172 -9.66 -1.24 -2.98
C LEU A 172 -9.54 -2.68 -2.49
N VAL A 173 -9.47 -2.84 -1.18
CA VAL A 173 -9.52 -4.15 -0.54
C VAL A 173 -10.66 -4.20 0.47
N LYS A 174 -11.20 -5.38 0.75
CA LYS A 174 -12.22 -5.51 1.81
C LYS A 174 -11.56 -5.40 3.17
N GLY A 175 -10.50 -6.14 3.42
CA GLY A 175 -9.68 -6.12 4.62
C GLY A 175 -9.23 -7.53 5.02
N ALA A 176 -7.99 -7.65 5.47
CA ALA A 176 -7.37 -8.94 5.81
C ALA A 176 -7.40 -9.26 7.31
N TYR A 177 -7.56 -8.25 8.18
CA TYR A 177 -7.36 -8.38 9.63
C TYR A 177 -8.67 -8.38 10.44
N TRP A 178 -9.81 -8.73 9.84
CA TRP A 178 -11.13 -8.59 10.49
C TRP A 178 -11.20 -9.28 11.85
N ASP A 179 -10.73 -10.52 11.95
CA ASP A 179 -10.77 -11.29 13.20
C ASP A 179 -9.86 -10.65 14.27
N ALA A 180 -8.67 -10.18 13.89
CA ALA A 180 -7.75 -9.49 14.77
C ALA A 180 -8.34 -8.16 15.27
N GLU A 181 -8.98 -7.38 14.40
CA GLU A 181 -9.64 -6.11 14.75
C GLU A 181 -10.79 -6.31 15.76
N ILE A 182 -11.61 -7.34 15.55
CA ILE A 182 -12.70 -7.66 16.49
C ILE A 182 -12.13 -8.08 17.84
N LYS A 183 -11.14 -8.96 17.85
CA LYS A 183 -10.50 -9.44 19.06
C LYS A 183 -9.83 -8.30 19.83
N HIS A 184 -9.05 -7.48 19.13
CA HIS A 184 -8.37 -6.31 19.71
C HIS A 184 -9.37 -5.34 20.37
N ALA A 185 -10.46 -5.01 19.67
CA ALA A 185 -11.49 -4.14 20.20
C ALA A 185 -12.14 -4.69 21.50
N GLN A 186 -12.35 -6.01 21.58
CA GLN A 186 -12.91 -6.66 22.75
C GLN A 186 -11.93 -6.73 23.93
N GLU A 187 -10.67 -7.10 23.65
CA GLU A 187 -9.63 -7.22 24.69
C GLU A 187 -9.30 -5.87 25.34
N HIS A 188 -9.37 -4.78 24.55
CA HIS A 188 -9.08 -3.42 25.04
C HIS A 188 -10.31 -2.63 25.47
N GLY A 189 -11.49 -3.25 25.43
CA GLY A 189 -12.74 -2.61 25.87
C GLY A 189 -13.08 -1.33 25.09
N LEU A 190 -12.82 -1.31 23.79
CA LEU A 190 -13.11 -0.15 22.95
C LEU A 190 -14.62 0.12 22.93
N ALA A 191 -15.00 1.40 22.90
CA ALA A 191 -16.40 1.81 22.88
C ALA A 191 -17.17 1.36 21.60
N SER A 192 -16.45 1.11 20.51
CA SER A 192 -17.00 0.55 19.28
C SER A 192 -15.90 -0.16 18.45
N TYR A 193 -16.34 -0.97 17.50
CA TYR A 193 -15.41 -1.63 16.58
C TYR A 193 -14.92 -0.65 15.49
N PRO A 194 -13.63 -0.65 15.13
CA PRO A 194 -13.10 0.17 14.04
C PRO A 194 -13.56 -0.32 12.66
N VAL A 195 -14.04 -1.56 12.59
CA VAL A 195 -14.48 -2.24 11.37
C VAL A 195 -15.99 -2.54 11.42
N PHE A 196 -16.59 -2.78 10.25
CA PHE A 196 -17.96 -3.28 10.18
C PHE A 196 -18.03 -4.73 10.65
N THR A 197 -18.92 -5.02 11.60
CA THR A 197 -19.05 -6.34 12.23
C THR A 197 -19.87 -7.34 11.39
N ARG A 198 -20.54 -6.86 10.33
CA ARG A 198 -21.31 -7.71 9.43
C ARG A 198 -20.78 -7.59 8.01
N LYS A 199 -20.54 -8.74 7.36
CA LYS A 199 -20.02 -8.80 6.00
C LYS A 199 -20.82 -7.95 5.01
N ALA A 200 -22.15 -7.95 5.10
CA ALA A 200 -23.01 -7.16 4.23
C ALA A 200 -22.71 -5.65 4.30
N TYR A 201 -22.35 -5.14 5.48
CA TYR A 201 -21.97 -3.72 5.63
C TYR A 201 -20.61 -3.43 5.03
N SER A 202 -19.65 -4.36 5.15
CA SER A 202 -18.37 -4.25 4.45
C SER A 202 -18.55 -4.27 2.93
N ASP A 203 -19.45 -5.10 2.42
CA ASP A 203 -19.76 -5.15 0.99
C ASP A 203 -20.38 -3.83 0.49
N VAL A 204 -21.29 -3.23 1.25
CA VAL A 204 -21.88 -1.91 0.94
C VAL A 204 -20.82 -0.81 1.01
N SER A 205 -19.97 -0.83 2.03
CA SER A 205 -18.85 0.12 2.16
C SER A 205 -17.90 0.03 0.97
N TYR A 206 -17.55 -1.19 0.56
CA TYR A 206 -16.72 -1.42 -0.63
C TYR A 206 -17.30 -0.77 -1.88
N LEU A 207 -18.61 -1.00 -2.16
CA LEU A 207 -19.29 -0.41 -3.32
C LEU A 207 -19.36 1.12 -3.23
N ALA A 208 -19.61 1.66 -2.02
CA ALA A 208 -19.64 3.10 -1.80
C ALA A 208 -18.27 3.75 -2.02
N CYS A 209 -17.18 3.11 -1.55
CA CYS A 209 -15.82 3.57 -1.80
C CYS A 209 -15.43 3.44 -3.27
N ALA A 210 -15.80 2.33 -3.93
CA ALA A 210 -15.58 2.15 -5.37
C ALA A 210 -16.25 3.26 -6.19
N ARG A 211 -17.49 3.60 -5.86
CA ARG A 211 -18.19 4.70 -6.51
C ARG A 211 -17.48 6.03 -6.28
N GLN A 212 -17.09 6.31 -5.02
CA GLN A 212 -16.38 7.54 -4.68
C GLN A 212 -15.05 7.66 -5.44
N ALA A 213 -14.31 6.56 -5.59
CA ALA A 213 -13.07 6.52 -6.37
C ALA A 213 -13.32 6.79 -7.86
N LEU A 214 -14.36 6.18 -8.45
CA LEU A 214 -14.72 6.42 -9.84
C LEU A 214 -15.21 7.85 -10.09
N ASP A 215 -15.98 8.43 -9.15
CA ASP A 215 -16.47 9.81 -9.23
C ASP A 215 -15.33 10.84 -9.07
N ALA A 216 -14.18 10.43 -8.53
CA ALA A 216 -12.99 11.28 -8.36
C ALA A 216 -12.24 11.59 -9.68
N GLY A 217 -12.55 10.86 -10.76
CA GLY A 217 -11.95 11.09 -12.08
C GLY A 217 -10.43 10.98 -12.10
N GLU A 218 -9.74 12.06 -12.47
CA GLU A 218 -8.29 12.07 -12.63
C GLU A 218 -7.51 12.10 -11.29
N ALA A 219 -8.17 12.21 -10.14
CA ALA A 219 -7.48 12.24 -8.85
C ALA A 219 -6.97 10.85 -8.43
N LEU A 220 -7.72 9.81 -8.74
CA LEU A 220 -7.40 8.43 -8.37
C LEU A 220 -7.32 7.51 -9.60
N TYR A 221 -6.56 6.43 -9.46
CA TYR A 221 -6.49 5.34 -10.43
C TYR A 221 -6.81 4.00 -9.76
#